data_546276facc256a5159ecc9c53f95c735
#
_entry.id   546276facc256a5159ecc9c53f95c735
#
_cell.length_a   1.000
_cell.length_b   1.000
_cell.length_c   1.000
_cell.angle_alpha   90.00
_cell.angle_beta   90.00
_cell.angle_gamma   90.00
#
_symmetry.space_group_name_H-M   'P 1'
#
loop_
_entity.id
_entity.type
_entity.pdbx_description
1 polymer ?
#
loop_
_entity_poly.entity_id
_entity_poly.type
_entity_poly.pdbx_seq_one_letter_code
_entity_poly.pdbx_strand_id
1 'polypeptide(L)'
;RKINRVLDARHKMIEGQQPVDWATAEALAFGTLLVEGHPVRLSGQDSGRGTFSQRHAVLIDQDSEEKHVPLNNLRADQAPFEVIDSPLSEAAVVGFEYGFSLAEPRALTLWEAQFGDFVNGAQVIIDQFIASGEAKWLRMSGLVLLLPHGYEGQGPEHSSARPERFLQLCAEDNIQVVNCSTPANFYHALRRQLHRDFRKPLVVMTPKSLLRHKRCVSDLKHFGPDSSFHRVLYEDDLPSKPSEARQLVLCTGKVFYDLIEERERRGITDVHILRMEQLYPIPEDALRAEMEPYKHCDLVWCQEEPRNMGYWFHVEQFIEEVAEELGDRKSVV
;
A
#
# COMPACT_ATOMS: atom_id res chain seq x y z
N ARG A 1 22.75 -12.36 -15.90
CA ARG A 1 21.76 -12.33 -17.01
C ARG A 1 20.35 -11.94 -16.56
N LYS A 2 19.85 -12.48 -15.41
CA LYS A 2 18.52 -12.12 -14.86
C LYS A 2 18.50 -10.67 -14.32
N ILE A 3 19.48 -10.31 -13.51
CA ILE A 3 19.61 -8.97 -12.91
C ILE A 3 19.74 -7.88 -14.00
N ASN A 4 20.56 -8.09 -15.03
CA ASN A 4 20.69 -7.11 -16.12
C ASN A 4 19.33 -6.77 -16.75
N ARG A 5 18.46 -7.77 -16.96
CA ARG A 5 17.09 -7.52 -17.48
C ARG A 5 16.26 -6.64 -16.55
N VAL A 6 16.40 -6.82 -15.23
CA VAL A 6 15.71 -5.99 -14.24
C VAL A 6 16.22 -4.55 -14.30
N LEU A 7 17.52 -4.37 -14.36
CA LEU A 7 18.15 -3.04 -14.46
C LEU A 7 17.77 -2.34 -15.77
N ASP A 8 17.83 -3.05 -16.91
CA ASP A 8 17.42 -2.53 -18.21
C ASP A 8 15.95 -2.10 -18.23
N ALA A 9 15.07 -2.89 -17.58
CA ALA A 9 13.65 -2.54 -17.47
C ALA A 9 13.44 -1.29 -16.62
N ARG A 10 14.09 -1.19 -15.45
CA ARG A 10 14.02 0.00 -14.58
C ARG A 10 14.56 1.25 -15.28
N HIS A 11 15.64 1.12 -16.02
CA HIS A 11 16.19 2.23 -16.81
C HIS A 11 15.15 2.77 -17.81
N LYS A 12 14.48 1.89 -18.55
CA LYS A 12 13.41 2.27 -19.49
C LYS A 12 12.20 2.94 -18.78
N MET A 13 11.86 2.49 -17.57
CA MET A 13 10.78 3.10 -16.78
C MET A 13 11.16 4.54 -16.38
N ILE A 14 12.39 4.75 -15.92
CA ILE A 14 12.85 6.08 -15.50
C ILE A 14 13.02 7.03 -16.69
N GLU A 15 13.36 6.53 -17.86
CA GLU A 15 13.39 7.33 -19.09
C GLU A 15 12.00 7.58 -19.71
N GLY A 16 10.93 7.08 -19.08
CA GLY A 16 9.56 7.24 -19.58
C GLY A 16 9.25 6.42 -20.84
N GLN A 17 10.06 5.43 -21.18
CA GLN A 17 9.85 4.56 -22.33
C GLN A 17 8.81 3.47 -22.06
N GLN A 18 8.55 3.19 -20.79
CA GLN A 18 7.48 2.28 -20.34
C GLN A 18 6.99 2.71 -18.94
N PRO A 19 5.76 2.37 -18.57
CA PRO A 19 5.21 2.75 -17.27
C PRO A 19 5.93 2.05 -16.12
N VAL A 20 5.89 2.68 -14.94
CA VAL A 20 6.61 2.29 -13.73
C VAL A 20 5.86 1.15 -13.03
N ASP A 21 6.56 0.08 -12.70
CA ASP A 21 6.06 -1.03 -11.90
C ASP A 21 6.16 -0.79 -10.38
N TRP A 22 5.59 -1.70 -9.60
CA TRP A 22 5.55 -1.59 -8.14
C TRP A 22 6.93 -1.52 -7.50
N ALA A 23 7.85 -2.38 -7.89
CA ALA A 23 9.18 -2.44 -7.30
C ALA A 23 10.02 -1.20 -7.64
N THR A 24 9.85 -0.66 -8.83
CA THR A 24 10.50 0.59 -9.24
C THR A 24 9.90 1.78 -8.51
N ALA A 25 8.58 1.82 -8.30
CA ALA A 25 7.90 2.85 -7.50
C ALA A 25 8.40 2.87 -6.05
N GLU A 26 8.58 1.69 -5.43
CA GLU A 26 9.18 1.56 -4.10
C GLU A 26 10.61 2.11 -4.08
N ALA A 27 11.44 1.73 -5.05
CA ALA A 27 12.81 2.21 -5.16
C ALA A 27 12.87 3.74 -5.37
N LEU A 28 11.93 4.32 -6.13
CA LEU A 28 11.79 5.78 -6.28
C LEU A 28 11.41 6.46 -4.97
N ALA A 29 10.47 5.88 -4.20
CA ALA A 29 10.08 6.42 -2.90
C ALA A 29 11.29 6.47 -1.95
N PHE A 30 12.02 5.37 -1.83
CA PHE A 30 13.22 5.32 -1.00
C PHE A 30 14.30 6.27 -1.53
N GLY A 31 14.63 6.20 -2.81
CA GLY A 31 15.70 7.01 -3.41
C GLY A 31 15.45 8.51 -3.28
N THR A 32 14.24 8.98 -3.49
CA THR A 32 13.91 10.41 -3.34
C THR A 32 14.00 10.86 -1.88
N LEU A 33 13.55 10.06 -0.91
CA LEU A 33 13.71 10.37 0.52
C LEU A 33 15.18 10.42 0.94
N LEU A 34 16.02 9.49 0.46
CA LEU A 34 17.45 9.49 0.73
C LEU A 34 18.14 10.76 0.22
N VAL A 35 17.78 11.19 -0.99
CA VAL A 35 18.30 12.43 -1.61
C VAL A 35 17.82 13.69 -0.86
N GLU A 36 16.64 13.64 -0.25
CA GLU A 36 16.09 14.69 0.62
C GLU A 36 16.69 14.69 2.03
N GLY A 37 17.58 13.75 2.34
CA GLY A 37 18.27 13.66 3.65
C GLY A 37 17.54 12.83 4.70
N HIS A 38 16.55 12.03 4.29
CA HIS A 38 15.83 11.12 5.18
C HIS A 38 16.41 9.71 5.10
N PRO A 39 16.94 9.14 6.19
CA PRO A 39 17.35 7.73 6.21
C PRO A 39 16.16 6.80 5.95
N VAL A 40 16.44 5.69 5.28
CA VAL A 40 15.44 4.63 5.07
C VAL A 40 15.99 3.33 5.63
N ARG A 41 15.21 2.67 6.50
CA ARG A 41 15.54 1.37 7.09
C ARG A 41 14.44 0.38 6.79
N LEU A 42 14.78 -0.69 6.08
CA LEU A 42 13.89 -1.79 5.73
C LEU A 42 14.42 -3.08 6.34
N SER A 43 13.61 -3.75 7.13
CA SER A 43 13.90 -5.06 7.68
C SER A 43 12.79 -6.07 7.36
N GLY A 44 13.12 -7.35 7.38
CA GLY A 44 12.20 -8.45 7.12
C GLY A 44 12.94 -9.64 6.54
N GLN A 45 12.26 -10.77 6.43
CA GLN A 45 12.84 -11.97 5.83
C GLN A 45 12.98 -11.78 4.32
N ASP A 46 14.17 -12.04 3.79
CA ASP A 46 14.49 -11.87 2.36
C ASP A 46 14.31 -10.43 1.82
N SER A 47 14.31 -9.40 2.67
CA SER A 47 14.02 -8.01 2.28
C SER A 47 14.98 -7.44 1.23
N GLY A 48 16.24 -7.87 1.24
CA GLY A 48 17.23 -7.43 0.25
C GLY A 48 16.86 -7.80 -1.18
N ARG A 49 16.32 -8.99 -1.38
CA ARG A 49 15.81 -9.48 -2.68
C ARG A 49 14.33 -9.16 -2.86
N GLY A 50 13.56 -9.17 -1.78
CA GLY A 50 12.12 -9.30 -1.70
C GLY A 50 11.68 -10.77 -1.75
N THR A 51 10.68 -11.15 -0.94
CA THR A 51 10.14 -12.53 -0.88
C THR A 51 9.76 -13.03 -2.29
N PHE A 52 9.19 -12.17 -3.11
CA PHE A 52 8.75 -12.50 -4.48
C PHE A 52 9.79 -12.15 -5.54
N SER A 53 11.06 -11.93 -5.17
CA SER A 53 12.15 -11.54 -6.08
C SER A 53 11.81 -10.27 -6.91
N GLN A 54 11.19 -9.30 -6.27
CA GLN A 54 10.77 -8.03 -6.88
C GLN A 54 11.75 -6.90 -6.63
N ARG A 55 12.31 -6.79 -5.41
CA ARG A 55 13.05 -5.60 -4.95
C ARG A 55 14.46 -5.54 -5.50
N HIS A 56 15.29 -6.56 -5.31
CA HIS A 56 16.70 -6.56 -5.69
C HIS A 56 17.44 -5.29 -5.21
N ALA A 57 17.27 -4.94 -3.93
CA ALA A 57 17.93 -3.79 -3.32
C ALA A 57 19.44 -4.02 -3.09
N VAL A 58 19.83 -5.27 -2.96
CA VAL A 58 21.25 -5.70 -2.85
C VAL A 58 21.62 -6.51 -4.07
N LEU A 59 22.65 -6.08 -4.77
CA LEU A 59 23.26 -6.81 -5.87
C LEU A 59 24.55 -7.47 -5.37
N ILE A 60 24.82 -8.69 -5.82
CA ILE A 60 25.99 -9.45 -5.42
C ILE A 60 26.81 -9.74 -6.67
N ASP A 61 28.07 -9.33 -6.67
CA ASP A 61 29.01 -9.69 -7.71
C ASP A 61 29.24 -11.21 -7.69
N GLN A 62 29.24 -11.84 -8.85
CA GLN A 62 29.27 -13.30 -8.93
C GLN A 62 30.69 -13.88 -8.84
N ASP A 63 31.73 -13.02 -8.97
CA ASP A 63 33.11 -13.43 -8.91
C ASP A 63 33.76 -13.08 -7.56
N SER A 64 33.53 -11.86 -7.05
CA SER A 64 34.08 -11.37 -5.80
C SER A 64 33.16 -11.56 -4.57
N GLU A 65 31.87 -11.84 -4.77
CA GLU A 65 30.81 -11.89 -3.75
C GLU A 65 30.59 -10.54 -3.03
N GLU A 66 31.16 -9.45 -3.55
CA GLU A 66 30.94 -8.11 -3.02
C GLU A 66 29.48 -7.67 -3.18
N LYS A 67 28.96 -7.05 -2.13
CA LYS A 67 27.60 -6.50 -2.11
C LYS A 67 27.61 -5.06 -2.60
N HIS A 68 26.73 -4.75 -3.53
CA HIS A 68 26.46 -3.41 -4.00
C HIS A 68 25.00 -3.05 -3.71
N VAL A 69 24.77 -1.91 -3.03
CA VAL A 69 23.45 -1.37 -2.73
C VAL A 69 23.27 -0.11 -3.58
N PRO A 70 22.55 -0.17 -4.72
CA PRO A 70 22.41 0.97 -5.64
C PRO A 70 21.88 2.23 -4.95
N LEU A 71 20.90 2.11 -4.05
CA LEU A 71 20.31 3.23 -3.33
C LEU A 71 21.27 3.95 -2.36
N ASN A 72 22.41 3.37 -2.02
CA ASN A 72 23.46 4.04 -1.26
C ASN A 72 24.49 4.77 -2.16
N ASN A 73 24.24 4.79 -3.47
CA ASN A 73 25.17 5.35 -4.45
C ASN A 73 24.48 6.31 -5.43
N LEU A 74 23.44 7.04 -4.97
CA LEU A 74 22.73 8.01 -5.79
C LEU A 74 23.49 9.33 -5.87
N ARG A 75 24.01 9.82 -4.74
CA ARG A 75 24.84 11.03 -4.61
C ARG A 75 25.63 11.02 -3.30
N ALA A 76 26.69 11.81 -3.27
CA ALA A 76 27.67 11.77 -2.17
C ALA A 76 27.12 12.25 -0.81
N ASP A 77 26.13 13.13 -0.81
CA ASP A 77 25.58 13.80 0.37
C ASP A 77 24.17 13.27 0.77
N GLN A 78 23.78 12.12 0.24
CA GLN A 78 22.51 11.49 0.58
C GLN A 78 22.48 10.87 1.99
N ALA A 79 21.28 10.65 2.52
CA ALA A 79 21.08 9.84 3.72
C ALA A 79 21.31 8.33 3.43
N PRO A 80 21.60 7.51 4.46
CA PRO A 80 21.84 6.08 4.30
C PRO A 80 20.57 5.27 4.07
N PHE A 81 20.68 4.23 3.27
CA PHE A 81 19.70 3.15 3.13
C PHE A 81 20.20 1.90 3.83
N GLU A 82 19.47 1.43 4.82
CA GLU A 82 19.72 0.15 5.48
C GLU A 82 18.68 -0.87 5.01
N VAL A 83 19.11 -2.00 4.48
CA VAL A 83 18.25 -3.14 4.16
C VAL A 83 18.79 -4.38 4.85
N ILE A 84 17.94 -5.03 5.65
CA ILE A 84 18.36 -6.10 6.57
C ILE A 84 17.46 -7.31 6.38
N ASP A 85 18.07 -8.42 5.98
CA ASP A 85 17.41 -9.72 6.05
C ASP A 85 17.37 -10.16 7.51
N SER A 86 16.18 -10.10 8.10
CA SER A 86 15.96 -10.27 9.53
C SER A 86 15.98 -11.74 9.95
N PRO A 87 16.25 -12.04 11.25
CA PRO A 87 16.00 -13.36 11.81
C PRO A 87 14.49 -13.72 11.73
N LEU A 88 14.20 -15.00 11.88
CA LEU A 88 12.85 -15.56 11.86
C LEU A 88 12.20 -15.36 13.25
N SER A 89 11.71 -14.14 13.51
CA SER A 89 10.93 -13.81 14.71
C SER A 89 10.20 -12.49 14.48
N GLU A 90 8.94 -12.54 14.18
CA GLU A 90 8.11 -11.36 13.92
C GLU A 90 8.05 -10.45 15.16
N ALA A 91 7.79 -11.01 16.34
CA ALA A 91 7.71 -10.23 17.58
C ALA A 91 9.01 -9.48 17.89
N ALA A 92 10.17 -10.13 17.75
CA ALA A 92 11.45 -9.51 18.03
C ALA A 92 11.79 -8.41 17.03
N VAL A 93 11.57 -8.67 15.73
CA VAL A 93 11.93 -7.72 14.67
C VAL A 93 10.98 -6.52 14.68
N VAL A 94 9.66 -6.73 14.75
CA VAL A 94 8.67 -5.64 14.83
C VAL A 94 8.88 -4.80 16.10
N GLY A 95 9.18 -5.45 17.25
CA GLY A 95 9.48 -4.75 18.49
C GLY A 95 10.75 -3.90 18.38
N PHE A 96 11.80 -4.40 17.73
CA PHE A 96 13.02 -3.64 17.46
C PHE A 96 12.74 -2.43 16.56
N GLU A 97 12.08 -2.63 15.43
CA GLU A 97 11.81 -1.55 14.47
C GLU A 97 10.84 -0.50 15.05
N TYR A 98 9.91 -0.90 15.91
CA TYR A 98 9.11 0.04 16.68
C TYR A 98 10.00 0.94 17.55
N GLY A 99 10.91 0.34 18.34
CA GLY A 99 11.86 1.10 19.16
C GLY A 99 12.77 1.99 18.33
N PHE A 100 13.27 1.51 17.20
CA PHE A 100 14.08 2.30 16.27
C PHE A 100 13.31 3.51 15.73
N SER A 101 12.05 3.35 15.32
CA SER A 101 11.21 4.44 14.81
C SER A 101 10.95 5.56 15.83
N LEU A 102 10.98 5.23 17.12
CA LEU A 102 10.87 6.21 18.21
C LEU A 102 12.18 6.96 18.45
N ALA A 103 13.33 6.27 18.27
CA ALA A 103 14.64 6.84 18.46
C ALA A 103 15.09 7.72 17.28
N GLU A 104 14.69 7.37 16.04
CA GLU A 104 15.00 8.14 14.82
C GLU A 104 13.71 8.46 14.04
N PRO A 105 12.93 9.44 14.48
CA PRO A 105 11.64 9.78 13.86
C PRO A 105 11.78 10.44 12.47
N ARG A 106 13.00 10.78 12.04
CA ARG A 106 13.27 11.31 10.69
C ARG A 106 13.58 10.22 9.67
N ALA A 107 13.77 8.97 10.11
CA ALA A 107 13.94 7.84 9.23
C ALA A 107 12.59 7.23 8.81
N LEU A 108 12.48 6.81 7.56
CA LEU A 108 11.43 5.89 7.14
C LEU A 108 11.81 4.48 7.59
N THR A 109 11.16 4.02 8.64
CA THR A 109 11.40 2.69 9.22
C THR A 109 10.30 1.74 8.75
N LEU A 110 10.70 0.64 8.07
CA LEU A 110 9.77 -0.33 7.53
C LEU A 110 10.13 -1.75 8.00
N TRP A 111 9.10 -2.50 8.33
CA TRP A 111 9.18 -3.95 8.46
C TRP A 111 8.29 -4.62 7.41
N GLU A 112 8.86 -5.54 6.63
CA GLU A 112 8.13 -6.35 5.65
C GLU A 112 7.94 -7.77 6.17
N ALA A 113 6.69 -8.19 6.36
CA ALA A 113 6.38 -9.58 6.61
C ALA A 113 6.71 -10.43 5.37
N GLN A 114 7.17 -11.66 5.53
CA GLN A 114 7.36 -12.58 4.40
C GLN A 114 6.04 -12.87 3.69
N PHE A 115 4.97 -13.08 4.47
CA PHE A 115 3.55 -13.01 4.11
C PHE A 115 2.83 -12.28 5.25
N GLY A 116 1.82 -11.49 4.92
CA GLY A 116 1.08 -10.74 5.92
C GLY A 116 0.42 -11.61 7.00
N ASP A 117 0.11 -12.85 6.67
CA ASP A 117 -0.41 -13.86 7.62
C ASP A 117 0.47 -14.00 8.87
N PHE A 118 1.80 -13.92 8.70
CA PHE A 118 2.75 -14.11 9.80
C PHE A 118 2.86 -12.92 10.76
N VAL A 119 2.20 -11.81 10.46
CA VAL A 119 2.13 -10.66 11.38
C VAL A 119 1.49 -11.03 12.73
N ASN A 120 0.71 -12.12 12.77
CA ASN A 120 0.13 -12.63 14.01
C ASN A 120 1.18 -13.02 15.06
N GLY A 121 2.39 -13.38 14.63
CA GLY A 121 3.53 -13.63 15.53
C GLY A 121 4.02 -12.39 16.27
N ALA A 122 3.62 -11.19 15.85
CA ALA A 122 3.91 -9.91 16.49
C ALA A 122 2.66 -9.24 17.10
N GLN A 123 1.54 -9.94 17.22
CA GLN A 123 0.26 -9.34 17.62
C GLN A 123 0.35 -8.59 18.95
N VAL A 124 1.07 -9.11 19.93
CA VAL A 124 1.27 -8.43 21.22
C VAL A 124 2.00 -7.09 21.06
N ILE A 125 2.94 -7.00 20.15
CA ILE A 125 3.65 -5.73 19.85
C ILE A 125 2.71 -4.75 19.15
N ILE A 126 1.88 -5.23 18.26
CA ILE A 126 0.89 -4.40 17.56
C ILE A 126 -0.12 -3.82 18.56
N ASP A 127 -0.73 -4.66 19.39
CA ASP A 127 -1.78 -4.26 20.31
C ASP A 127 -1.26 -3.35 21.44
N GLN A 128 -0.12 -3.72 22.03
CA GLN A 128 0.36 -3.07 23.26
C GLN A 128 1.29 -1.88 23.01
N PHE A 129 1.89 -1.76 21.82
CA PHE A 129 2.87 -0.73 21.51
C PHE A 129 2.48 0.08 20.28
N ILE A 130 2.31 -0.54 19.12
CA ILE A 130 2.11 0.18 17.86
C ILE A 130 0.76 0.92 17.87
N ALA A 131 -0.34 0.22 18.16
CA ALA A 131 -1.69 0.80 18.13
C ALA A 131 -2.01 1.67 19.35
N SER A 132 -1.33 1.48 20.47
CA SER A 132 -1.67 2.09 21.75
C SER A 132 -0.58 2.98 22.36
N GLY A 133 0.62 3.00 21.80
CA GLY A 133 1.77 3.70 22.38
C GLY A 133 1.59 5.22 22.48
N GLU A 134 0.88 5.83 21.54
CA GLU A 134 0.56 7.26 21.61
C GLU A 134 -0.38 7.57 22.78
N ALA A 135 -1.48 6.84 22.92
CA ALA A 135 -2.44 7.03 24.01
C ALA A 135 -1.84 6.74 25.38
N LYS A 136 -1.00 5.70 25.51
CA LYS A 136 -0.39 5.30 26.77
C LYS A 136 0.75 6.20 27.22
N TRP A 137 1.61 6.61 26.26
CA TRP A 137 2.93 7.19 26.60
C TRP A 137 3.26 8.45 25.78
N LEU A 138 2.36 8.93 24.96
CA LEU A 138 2.59 10.02 24.00
C LEU A 138 3.80 9.74 23.08
N ARG A 139 3.97 8.48 22.69
CA ARG A 139 5.03 8.02 21.78
C ARG A 139 4.48 7.82 20.39
N MET A 140 4.86 8.70 19.48
CA MET A 140 4.42 8.68 18.09
C MET A 140 5.44 7.93 17.24
N SER A 141 5.06 6.76 16.74
CA SER A 141 5.88 5.95 15.84
C SER A 141 5.50 6.21 14.38
N GLY A 142 6.50 6.34 13.51
CA GLY A 142 6.32 6.37 12.05
C GLY A 142 6.53 5.01 11.38
N LEU A 143 6.54 3.92 12.15
CA LEU A 143 6.77 2.57 11.63
C LEU A 143 5.78 2.22 10.53
N VAL A 144 6.30 1.65 9.44
CA VAL A 144 5.50 1.11 8.33
C VAL A 144 5.54 -0.41 8.37
N LEU A 145 4.37 -1.04 8.36
CA LEU A 145 4.23 -2.48 8.21
C LEU A 145 3.82 -2.78 6.75
N LEU A 146 4.66 -3.50 6.02
CA LEU A 146 4.38 -3.98 4.66
C LEU A 146 3.91 -5.44 4.76
N LEU A 147 2.64 -5.67 4.47
CA LEU A 147 1.98 -6.95 4.70
C LEU A 147 1.45 -7.54 3.38
N PRO A 148 2.18 -8.48 2.73
CA PRO A 148 1.69 -9.15 1.53
C PRO A 148 0.35 -9.83 1.79
N HIS A 149 -0.68 -9.43 1.01
CA HIS A 149 -2.07 -9.83 1.19
C HIS A 149 -2.75 -10.08 -0.16
N GLY A 150 -3.63 -11.06 -0.22
CA GLY A 150 -4.43 -11.40 -1.40
C GLY A 150 -4.76 -12.88 -1.45
N TYR A 151 -5.97 -13.21 -1.88
CA TYR A 151 -6.45 -14.58 -2.05
C TYR A 151 -6.09 -15.09 -3.45
N GLU A 152 -4.92 -15.72 -3.56
CA GLU A 152 -4.31 -16.08 -4.85
C GLU A 152 -3.99 -17.58 -4.98
N GLY A 153 -4.66 -18.41 -4.19
CA GLY A 153 -4.51 -19.87 -4.24
C GLY A 153 -3.22 -20.43 -3.64
N GLN A 154 -2.50 -19.65 -2.83
CA GLN A 154 -1.24 -20.04 -2.20
C GLN A 154 -1.43 -20.81 -0.88
N GLY A 155 -2.67 -21.01 -0.46
CA GLY A 155 -3.03 -21.73 0.76
C GLY A 155 -3.42 -20.82 1.93
N PRO A 156 -3.90 -21.39 3.05
CA PRO A 156 -4.51 -20.66 4.14
C PRO A 156 -3.54 -19.76 4.92
N GLU A 157 -2.24 -20.06 4.90
CA GLU A 157 -1.20 -19.33 5.63
C GLU A 157 -0.48 -18.28 4.77
N HIS A 158 -0.94 -18.07 3.53
CA HIS A 158 -0.29 -17.21 2.53
C HIS A 158 -1.31 -16.36 1.77
N SER A 159 -2.43 -16.04 2.40
CA SER A 159 -3.55 -15.34 1.76
C SER A 159 -3.90 -14.04 2.47
N SER A 160 -3.98 -14.00 3.79
CA SER A 160 -4.54 -12.84 4.49
C SER A 160 -3.67 -12.30 5.61
N ALA A 161 -3.33 -11.03 5.51
CA ALA A 161 -2.76 -10.25 6.59
C ALA A 161 -3.78 -9.92 7.70
N ARG A 162 -5.03 -10.33 7.54
CA ARG A 162 -6.14 -10.04 8.45
C ARG A 162 -6.36 -8.53 8.65
N PRO A 163 -6.68 -7.77 7.59
CA PRO A 163 -6.89 -6.33 7.68
C PRO A 163 -7.98 -5.96 8.68
N GLU A 164 -8.99 -6.80 8.87
CA GLU A 164 -10.04 -6.63 9.88
C GLU A 164 -9.51 -6.51 11.32
N ARG A 165 -8.39 -7.14 11.65
CA ARG A 165 -7.76 -7.01 12.98
C ARG A 165 -7.15 -5.64 13.18
N PHE A 166 -6.52 -5.08 12.16
CA PHE A 166 -5.98 -3.72 12.23
C PHE A 166 -7.10 -2.69 12.29
N LEU A 167 -8.16 -2.87 11.50
CA LEU A 167 -9.31 -1.98 11.51
C LEU A 167 -10.05 -1.97 12.85
N GLN A 168 -10.10 -3.10 13.56
CA GLN A 168 -10.63 -3.17 14.94
C GLN A 168 -9.77 -2.41 15.96
N LEU A 169 -8.48 -2.23 15.71
CA LEU A 169 -7.59 -1.46 16.58
C LEU A 169 -7.62 0.04 16.29
N CYS A 170 -8.29 0.46 15.23
CA CYS A 170 -8.37 1.86 14.81
C CYS A 170 -9.28 2.67 15.75
N ALA A 171 -8.72 3.72 16.36
CA ALA A 171 -9.45 4.67 17.19
C ALA A 171 -8.67 5.99 17.30
N GLU A 172 -9.36 7.12 17.21
CA GLU A 172 -8.79 8.46 17.42
C GLU A 172 -7.51 8.73 16.60
N ASP A 173 -7.51 8.28 15.35
CA ASP A 173 -6.39 8.42 14.39
C ASP A 173 -5.06 7.83 14.86
N ASN A 174 -5.11 6.76 15.65
CA ASN A 174 -3.93 6.11 16.24
C ASN A 174 -2.98 5.47 15.22
N ILE A 175 -3.52 4.86 14.17
CA ILE A 175 -2.76 4.22 13.08
C ILE A 175 -3.35 4.61 11.72
N GLN A 176 -2.69 4.24 10.64
CA GLN A 176 -3.22 4.38 9.28
C GLN A 176 -3.27 3.00 8.64
N VAL A 177 -4.33 2.70 7.90
CA VAL A 177 -4.48 1.43 7.15
C VAL A 177 -4.76 1.76 5.69
N VAL A 178 -3.91 1.26 4.79
CA VAL A 178 -4.02 1.47 3.35
C VAL A 178 -3.90 0.16 2.57
N ASN A 179 -4.59 0.11 1.44
CA ASN A 179 -4.46 -0.96 0.46
C ASN A 179 -4.35 -0.32 -0.93
N CYS A 180 -3.12 0.04 -1.31
CA CYS A 180 -2.85 0.72 -2.56
C CYS A 180 -3.05 -0.23 -3.75
N SER A 181 -3.74 0.25 -4.77
CA SER A 181 -3.97 -0.51 -6.01
C SER A 181 -3.03 -0.10 -7.16
N THR A 182 -2.27 1.00 -7.01
CA THR A 182 -1.33 1.46 -8.04
C THR A 182 0.07 1.74 -7.50
N PRO A 183 1.12 1.56 -8.32
CA PRO A 183 2.50 1.90 -7.93
C PRO A 183 2.68 3.35 -7.50
N ALA A 184 2.08 4.31 -8.20
CA ALA A 184 2.19 5.72 -7.85
C ALA A 184 1.56 6.04 -6.50
N ASN A 185 0.40 5.46 -6.20
CA ASN A 185 -0.25 5.69 -4.91
C ASN A 185 0.55 5.09 -3.75
N PHE A 186 1.16 3.92 -3.95
CA PHE A 186 2.08 3.33 -2.98
C PHE A 186 3.32 4.21 -2.74
N TYR A 187 3.94 4.73 -3.81
CA TYR A 187 5.04 5.69 -3.72
C TYR A 187 4.68 6.89 -2.84
N HIS A 188 3.51 7.50 -3.08
CA HIS A 188 3.05 8.64 -2.30
C HIS A 188 2.70 8.27 -0.86
N ALA A 189 2.16 7.09 -0.61
CA ALA A 189 1.87 6.61 0.75
C ALA A 189 3.15 6.54 1.62
N LEU A 190 4.24 6.02 1.04
CA LEU A 190 5.53 5.93 1.73
C LEU A 190 6.15 7.31 1.99
N ARG A 191 6.16 8.17 0.99
CA ARG A 191 6.76 9.52 1.13
C ARG A 191 6.01 10.38 2.13
N ARG A 192 4.68 10.37 2.12
CA ARG A 192 3.87 11.17 3.04
C ARG A 192 4.12 10.83 4.52
N GLN A 193 4.64 9.62 4.85
CA GLN A 193 5.02 9.25 6.22
C GLN A 193 6.04 10.21 6.83
N LEU A 194 6.93 10.77 6.03
CA LEU A 194 7.95 11.72 6.47
C LEU A 194 7.63 13.18 6.15
N HIS A 195 6.85 13.45 5.11
CA HIS A 195 6.46 14.80 4.73
C HIS A 195 5.36 15.42 5.61
N ARG A 196 4.71 14.62 6.44
CA ARG A 196 3.77 15.14 7.45
C ARG A 196 4.53 15.58 8.71
N ASP A 197 4.01 16.61 9.36
CA ASP A 197 4.59 17.16 10.61
C ASP A 197 4.32 16.27 11.86
N PHE A 198 3.73 15.12 11.67
CA PHE A 198 3.45 14.13 12.71
C PHE A 198 3.89 12.74 12.28
N ARG A 199 3.99 11.82 13.25
CA ARG A 199 4.28 10.41 13.01
C ARG A 199 3.10 9.56 13.49
N LYS A 200 2.59 8.69 12.62
CA LYS A 200 1.57 7.67 12.91
C LYS A 200 2.00 6.37 12.24
N PRO A 201 1.83 5.23 12.88
CA PRO A 201 2.11 3.96 12.23
C PRO A 201 1.26 3.78 10.96
N LEU A 202 1.85 3.18 9.94
CA LEU A 202 1.21 2.91 8.66
C LEU A 202 1.21 1.42 8.37
N VAL A 203 0.02 0.86 8.22
CA VAL A 203 -0.17 -0.54 7.81
C VAL A 203 -0.55 -0.56 6.33
N VAL A 204 0.27 -1.22 5.52
CA VAL A 204 0.07 -1.33 4.07
C VAL A 204 -0.20 -2.78 3.70
N MET A 205 -1.37 -3.04 3.16
CA MET A 205 -1.64 -4.30 2.46
C MET A 205 -0.90 -4.25 1.13
N THR A 206 0.19 -5.01 1.00
CA THR A 206 1.01 -5.03 -0.20
C THR A 206 0.61 -6.18 -1.13
N PRO A 207 0.73 -5.98 -2.45
CA PRO A 207 0.33 -7.00 -3.41
C PRO A 207 1.36 -8.12 -3.55
N LYS A 208 0.90 -9.25 -4.10
CA LYS A 208 1.74 -10.37 -4.54
C LYS A 208 1.71 -10.49 -6.07
N SER A 209 0.59 -10.87 -6.67
CA SER A 209 0.45 -11.00 -8.13
C SER A 209 0.56 -9.67 -8.86
N LEU A 210 0.05 -8.58 -8.28
CA LEU A 210 0.12 -7.24 -8.88
C LEU A 210 1.56 -6.74 -9.08
N LEU A 211 2.54 -7.28 -8.35
CA LEU A 211 3.96 -6.98 -8.58
C LEU A 211 4.42 -7.25 -10.03
N ARG A 212 3.71 -8.08 -10.77
CA ARG A 212 3.98 -8.45 -12.16
C ARG A 212 2.77 -8.31 -13.08
N HIS A 213 1.69 -7.74 -12.58
CA HIS A 213 0.47 -7.58 -13.37
C HIS A 213 0.66 -6.47 -14.40
N LYS A 214 0.35 -6.76 -15.67
CA LYS A 214 0.63 -5.84 -16.78
C LYS A 214 -0.10 -4.50 -16.69
N ARG A 215 -1.25 -4.48 -16.04
CA ARG A 215 -2.07 -3.27 -15.86
C ARG A 215 -1.76 -2.53 -14.55
N CYS A 216 -1.08 -3.18 -13.59
CA CYS A 216 -0.68 -2.54 -12.34
C CYS A 216 0.64 -1.80 -12.52
N VAL A 217 0.56 -0.71 -13.25
CA VAL A 217 1.67 0.18 -13.58
C VAL A 217 1.18 1.63 -13.51
N SER A 218 2.10 2.59 -13.42
CA SER A 218 1.76 4.01 -13.38
C SER A 218 2.68 4.80 -14.30
N ASP A 219 2.14 5.80 -14.98
CA ASP A 219 2.94 6.73 -15.78
C ASP A 219 3.88 7.54 -14.90
N LEU A 220 5.07 7.85 -15.42
CA LEU A 220 6.10 8.59 -14.68
C LEU A 220 5.60 9.98 -14.19
N LYS A 221 4.66 10.62 -14.90
CA LYS A 221 4.04 11.87 -14.49
C LYS A 221 3.35 11.81 -13.12
N HIS A 222 2.86 10.62 -12.71
CA HIS A 222 2.17 10.41 -11.43
C HIS A 222 3.13 10.32 -10.22
N PHE A 223 4.43 10.49 -10.44
CA PHE A 223 5.47 10.54 -9.39
C PHE A 223 6.04 11.96 -9.22
N GLY A 224 5.53 12.92 -10.00
CA GLY A 224 6.00 14.31 -10.02
C GLY A 224 5.38 15.18 -8.93
N PRO A 225 5.77 16.49 -8.90
CA PRO A 225 5.35 17.42 -7.86
C PRO A 225 3.85 17.76 -7.87
N ASP A 226 3.19 17.56 -9.01
CA ASP A 226 1.75 17.84 -9.18
C ASP A 226 0.87 16.64 -8.83
N SER A 227 1.45 15.60 -8.24
CA SER A 227 0.76 14.39 -7.83
C SER A 227 0.87 14.15 -6.33
N SER A 228 -0.08 13.40 -5.78
CA SER A 228 -0.15 13.14 -4.34
C SER A 228 -0.84 11.79 -4.07
N PHE A 229 -0.91 11.41 -2.81
CA PHE A 229 -1.65 10.23 -2.39
C PHE A 229 -3.16 10.47 -2.50
N HIS A 230 -3.83 9.65 -3.29
CA HIS A 230 -5.28 9.61 -3.40
C HIS A 230 -5.86 8.61 -2.40
N ARG A 231 -6.74 9.08 -1.51
CA ARG A 231 -7.40 8.23 -0.50
C ARG A 231 -8.55 7.41 -1.10
N VAL A 232 -9.21 7.98 -2.10
CA VAL A 232 -10.16 7.32 -2.98
C VAL A 232 -9.65 7.54 -4.40
N LEU A 233 -9.63 6.50 -5.21
CA LEU A 233 -9.06 6.54 -6.55
C LEU A 233 -10.13 6.12 -7.58
N TYR A 234 -10.38 6.98 -8.53
CA TYR A 234 -11.28 6.74 -9.66
C TYR A 234 -10.55 6.00 -10.80
N GLU A 235 -11.31 5.66 -11.85
CA GLU A 235 -10.74 5.11 -13.07
C GLU A 235 -10.34 6.25 -14.01
N ASP A 236 -9.14 6.18 -14.59
CA ASP A 236 -8.66 7.18 -15.56
C ASP A 236 -9.49 7.12 -16.87
N ASP A 237 -9.81 5.89 -17.30
CA ASP A 237 -10.60 5.64 -18.51
C ASP A 237 -11.96 5.05 -18.12
N LEU A 238 -12.96 5.93 -17.94
CA LEU A 238 -14.31 5.51 -17.60
C LEU A 238 -14.98 4.82 -18.80
N PRO A 239 -15.75 3.73 -18.59
CA PRO A 239 -16.44 3.00 -19.67
C PRO A 239 -17.57 3.78 -20.31
N SER A 240 -18.15 4.75 -19.58
CA SER A 240 -19.19 5.68 -20.03
C SER A 240 -19.16 6.96 -19.19
N LYS A 241 -20.08 7.89 -19.41
CA LYS A 241 -20.22 9.05 -18.53
C LYS A 241 -20.80 8.64 -17.17
N PRO A 242 -20.40 9.28 -16.05
CA PRO A 242 -20.99 9.00 -14.75
C PRO A 242 -22.52 9.02 -14.72
N SER A 243 -23.15 9.93 -15.46
CA SER A 243 -24.61 10.01 -15.56
C SER A 243 -25.30 8.84 -16.28
N GLU A 244 -24.55 8.02 -16.97
CA GLU A 244 -25.02 6.82 -17.68
C GLU A 244 -24.78 5.53 -16.86
N ALA A 245 -24.08 5.65 -15.74
CA ALA A 245 -23.82 4.52 -14.85
C ALA A 245 -25.10 4.10 -14.13
N ARG A 246 -25.36 2.81 -14.10
CA ARG A 246 -26.43 2.19 -13.31
C ARG A 246 -25.94 1.76 -11.93
N GLN A 247 -24.68 1.39 -11.82
CA GLN A 247 -24.09 0.82 -10.62
C GLN A 247 -22.71 1.41 -10.36
N LEU A 248 -22.45 1.75 -9.10
CA LEU A 248 -21.14 2.10 -8.60
C LEU A 248 -20.64 0.99 -7.68
N VAL A 249 -19.51 0.40 -8.04
CA VAL A 249 -18.82 -0.61 -7.22
C VAL A 249 -17.69 0.06 -6.47
N LEU A 250 -17.71 -0.05 -5.14
CA LEU A 250 -16.59 0.32 -4.28
C LEU A 250 -15.79 -0.94 -3.96
N CYS A 251 -14.48 -0.84 -4.03
CA CYS A 251 -13.58 -1.96 -3.73
C CYS A 251 -12.25 -1.46 -3.17
N THR A 252 -11.32 -2.36 -2.87
CA THR A 252 -9.96 -2.00 -2.47
C THR A 252 -8.95 -3.05 -2.96
N GLY A 253 -7.74 -2.61 -3.31
CA GLY A 253 -6.64 -3.50 -3.68
C GLY A 253 -6.83 -4.26 -5.00
N LYS A 254 -6.38 -5.50 -5.02
CA LYS A 254 -6.23 -6.34 -6.21
C LYS A 254 -7.54 -6.62 -6.96
N VAL A 255 -8.65 -6.78 -6.25
CA VAL A 255 -9.95 -7.12 -6.87
C VAL A 255 -10.40 -6.12 -7.93
N PHE A 256 -9.92 -4.88 -7.87
CA PHE A 256 -10.13 -3.88 -8.92
C PHE A 256 -9.74 -4.40 -10.31
N TYR A 257 -8.59 -5.05 -10.43
CA TYR A 257 -8.11 -5.56 -11.72
C TYR A 257 -8.96 -6.71 -12.24
N ASP A 258 -9.39 -7.60 -11.34
CA ASP A 258 -10.31 -8.70 -11.69
C ASP A 258 -11.65 -8.14 -12.19
N LEU A 259 -12.16 -7.08 -11.53
CA LEU A 259 -13.43 -6.43 -11.91
C LEU A 259 -13.36 -5.73 -13.27
N ILE A 260 -12.31 -4.95 -13.54
CA ILE A 260 -12.19 -4.25 -14.84
C ILE A 260 -11.97 -5.22 -15.98
N GLU A 261 -11.18 -6.28 -15.80
CA GLU A 261 -10.97 -7.31 -16.83
C GLU A 261 -12.27 -8.05 -17.15
N GLU A 262 -13.05 -8.43 -16.14
CA GLU A 262 -14.32 -9.11 -16.35
C GLU A 262 -15.38 -8.17 -16.94
N ARG A 263 -15.44 -6.90 -16.52
CA ARG A 263 -16.30 -5.89 -17.09
C ARG A 263 -16.04 -5.69 -18.59
N GLU A 264 -14.77 -5.54 -18.97
CA GLU A 264 -14.36 -5.40 -20.37
C GLU A 264 -14.68 -6.68 -21.19
N ARG A 265 -14.38 -7.84 -20.63
CA ARG A 265 -14.68 -9.13 -21.28
C ARG A 265 -16.17 -9.29 -21.61
N ARG A 266 -17.04 -8.75 -20.75
CA ARG A 266 -18.52 -8.78 -20.94
C ARG A 266 -19.04 -7.61 -21.77
N GLY A 267 -18.23 -6.62 -22.08
CA GLY A 267 -18.68 -5.39 -22.76
C GLY A 267 -19.65 -4.54 -21.94
N ILE A 268 -19.56 -4.58 -20.61
CA ILE A 268 -20.41 -3.81 -19.70
C ILE A 268 -19.87 -2.38 -19.62
N THR A 269 -20.73 -1.38 -19.82
CA THR A 269 -20.36 0.05 -19.83
C THR A 269 -21.06 0.88 -18.77
N ASP A 270 -22.05 0.32 -18.08
CA ASP A 270 -22.90 0.99 -17.08
C ASP A 270 -22.52 0.67 -15.63
N VAL A 271 -21.37 0.06 -15.41
CA VAL A 271 -20.79 -0.23 -14.09
C VAL A 271 -19.48 0.51 -13.94
N HIS A 272 -19.40 1.43 -13.00
CA HIS A 272 -18.20 2.20 -12.66
C HIS A 272 -17.60 1.68 -11.35
N ILE A 273 -16.30 1.91 -11.15
CA ILE A 273 -15.57 1.36 -10.00
C ILE A 273 -14.78 2.49 -9.32
N LEU A 274 -14.94 2.62 -8.01
CA LEU A 274 -14.10 3.46 -7.15
C LEU A 274 -13.29 2.57 -6.20
N ARG A 275 -12.04 2.97 -5.94
CA ARG A 275 -11.12 2.25 -5.06
C ARG A 275 -10.91 3.05 -3.77
N MET A 276 -11.24 2.47 -2.64
CA MET A 276 -10.82 2.99 -1.35
C MET A 276 -9.39 2.54 -1.09
N GLU A 277 -8.44 3.46 -1.28
CA GLU A 277 -7.00 3.21 -1.08
C GLU A 277 -6.59 3.37 0.39
N GLN A 278 -7.27 4.27 1.12
CA GLN A 278 -7.12 4.43 2.56
C GLN A 278 -8.39 3.97 3.28
N LEU A 279 -8.23 2.98 4.16
CA LEU A 279 -9.32 2.37 4.93
C LEU A 279 -9.44 3.04 6.32
N TYR A 280 -8.34 3.58 6.85
CA TYR A 280 -8.36 4.36 8.08
C TYR A 280 -7.18 5.36 8.11
N PRO A 281 -7.36 6.59 8.63
CA PRO A 281 -8.66 7.22 8.89
C PRO A 281 -9.56 7.22 7.65
N ILE A 282 -10.87 7.06 7.87
CA ILE A 282 -11.83 7.05 6.76
C ILE A 282 -11.79 8.39 6.02
N PRO A 283 -11.69 8.38 4.69
CA PRO A 283 -11.59 9.60 3.89
C PRO A 283 -12.99 10.10 3.46
N GLU A 284 -13.87 10.46 4.42
CA GLU A 284 -15.28 10.80 4.17
C GLU A 284 -15.45 11.90 3.11
N ASP A 285 -14.68 13.00 3.20
CA ASP A 285 -14.79 14.10 2.24
C ASP A 285 -14.40 13.66 0.80
N ALA A 286 -13.33 12.86 0.68
CA ALA A 286 -12.92 12.33 -0.60
C ALA A 286 -13.95 11.31 -1.14
N LEU A 287 -14.47 10.46 -0.27
CA LEU A 287 -15.50 9.49 -0.63
C LEU A 287 -16.76 10.20 -1.11
N ARG A 288 -17.23 11.22 -0.38
CA ARG A 288 -18.37 12.05 -0.75
C ARG A 288 -18.17 12.72 -2.11
N ALA A 289 -17.00 13.34 -2.34
CA ALA A 289 -16.70 14.02 -3.59
C ALA A 289 -16.71 13.07 -4.79
N GLU A 290 -16.13 11.87 -4.64
CA GLU A 290 -16.07 10.88 -5.71
C GLU A 290 -17.40 10.13 -5.92
N MET A 291 -18.26 10.02 -4.90
CA MET A 291 -19.57 9.41 -5.01
C MET A 291 -20.66 10.38 -5.53
N GLU A 292 -20.49 11.70 -5.37
CA GLU A 292 -21.48 12.71 -5.79
C GLU A 292 -22.00 12.53 -7.23
N PRO A 293 -21.16 12.26 -8.24
CA PRO A 293 -21.63 12.03 -9.62
C PRO A 293 -22.52 10.79 -9.77
N TYR A 294 -22.50 9.88 -8.79
CA TYR A 294 -23.13 8.55 -8.83
C TYR A 294 -24.31 8.39 -7.87
N LYS A 295 -24.79 9.45 -7.25
CA LYS A 295 -25.90 9.41 -6.27
C LYS A 295 -27.21 8.78 -6.77
N HIS A 296 -27.32 8.52 -8.06
CA HIS A 296 -28.47 7.84 -8.68
C HIS A 296 -28.21 6.33 -8.91
N CYS A 297 -26.99 5.85 -8.68
CA CYS A 297 -26.58 4.48 -8.95
C CYS A 297 -26.94 3.54 -7.78
N ASP A 298 -27.04 2.25 -8.09
CA ASP A 298 -26.99 1.22 -7.05
C ASP A 298 -25.55 1.11 -6.52
N LEU A 299 -25.37 1.14 -5.19
CA LEU A 299 -24.07 1.01 -4.56
C LEU A 299 -23.77 -0.45 -4.20
N VAL A 300 -22.56 -0.90 -4.49
CA VAL A 300 -22.08 -2.25 -4.19
C VAL A 300 -20.68 -2.18 -3.60
N TRP A 301 -20.45 -2.86 -2.47
CA TRP A 301 -19.10 -3.16 -1.99
C TRP A 301 -18.63 -4.50 -2.54
N CYS A 302 -17.42 -4.55 -3.10
CA CYS A 302 -16.79 -5.77 -3.58
C CYS A 302 -15.42 -5.99 -2.95
N GLN A 303 -15.23 -7.12 -2.32
CA GLN A 303 -13.94 -7.56 -1.78
C GLN A 303 -13.68 -9.02 -2.10
N GLU A 304 -12.42 -9.47 -2.10
CA GLU A 304 -12.07 -10.87 -2.31
C GLU A 304 -12.18 -11.73 -1.04
N GLU A 305 -12.17 -11.10 0.12
CA GLU A 305 -12.28 -11.76 1.41
C GLU A 305 -13.73 -12.20 1.69
N PRO A 306 -13.93 -13.27 2.49
CA PRO A 306 -15.26 -13.61 3.01
C PRO A 306 -15.90 -12.43 3.75
N ARG A 307 -17.24 -12.36 3.77
CA ARG A 307 -17.98 -11.24 4.36
C ARG A 307 -17.56 -10.90 5.81
N ASN A 308 -17.23 -11.90 6.60
CA ASN A 308 -16.81 -11.72 8.01
C ASN A 308 -15.34 -11.35 8.18
N MET A 309 -14.59 -11.20 7.10
CA MET A 309 -13.18 -10.83 7.04
C MET A 309 -13.00 -9.61 6.14
N GLY A 310 -11.78 -9.11 6.04
CA GLY A 310 -11.47 -7.99 5.18
C GLY A 310 -12.00 -6.67 5.73
N TYR A 311 -12.69 -5.90 4.89
CA TYR A 311 -12.95 -4.48 5.15
C TYR A 311 -14.43 -4.16 5.41
N TRP A 312 -15.36 -5.04 4.96
CA TRP A 312 -16.78 -4.77 4.91
C TRP A 312 -17.34 -4.21 6.22
N PHE A 313 -17.17 -4.91 7.33
CA PHE A 313 -17.73 -4.48 8.62
C PHE A 313 -17.15 -3.18 9.17
N HIS A 314 -16.05 -2.71 8.61
CA HIS A 314 -15.49 -1.41 8.96
C HIS A 314 -16.02 -0.30 8.06
N VAL A 315 -16.11 -0.54 6.76
CA VAL A 315 -16.44 0.51 5.77
C VAL A 315 -17.94 0.71 5.58
N GLU A 316 -18.77 -0.33 5.86
CA GLU A 316 -20.21 -0.35 5.64
C GLU A 316 -20.89 0.92 6.17
N GLN A 317 -20.72 1.21 7.45
CA GLN A 317 -21.37 2.35 8.11
C GLN A 317 -21.01 3.70 7.47
N PHE A 318 -19.76 3.89 7.10
CA PHE A 318 -19.30 5.17 6.51
C PHE A 318 -19.77 5.34 5.07
N ILE A 319 -19.83 4.27 4.31
CA ILE A 319 -20.38 4.29 2.95
C ILE A 319 -21.87 4.62 3.00
N GLU A 320 -22.61 4.02 3.94
CA GLU A 320 -24.04 4.29 4.16
C GLU A 320 -24.29 5.72 4.60
N GLU A 321 -23.50 6.24 5.56
CA GLU A 321 -23.60 7.63 6.01
C GLU A 321 -23.37 8.63 4.86
N VAL A 322 -22.32 8.43 4.04
CA VAL A 322 -22.06 9.28 2.87
C VAL A 322 -23.17 9.16 1.83
N ALA A 323 -23.70 7.96 1.59
CA ALA A 323 -24.79 7.75 0.66
C ALA A 323 -26.07 8.45 1.11
N GLU A 324 -26.41 8.39 2.40
CA GLU A 324 -27.56 9.09 3.00
C GLU A 324 -27.42 10.61 2.86
N GLU A 325 -26.24 11.16 3.12
CA GLU A 325 -25.95 12.59 2.94
C GLU A 325 -26.13 13.05 1.50
N LEU A 326 -25.77 12.20 0.52
CA LEU A 326 -25.97 12.45 -0.91
C LEU A 326 -27.43 12.25 -1.38
N GLY A 327 -28.32 11.82 -0.47
CA GLY A 327 -29.74 11.61 -0.74
C GLY A 327 -30.09 10.25 -1.33
N ASP A 328 -29.15 9.30 -1.32
CA ASP A 328 -29.44 7.89 -1.61
C ASP A 328 -30.16 7.25 -0.41
N ARG A 329 -31.25 6.54 -0.69
CA ARG A 329 -32.03 5.81 0.33
C ARG A 329 -31.91 4.30 0.19
N LYS A 330 -30.98 3.84 -0.65
CA LYS A 330 -30.77 2.42 -0.91
C LYS A 330 -29.65 1.89 -0.01
N SER A 331 -29.84 0.69 0.51
CA SER A 331 -28.79 -0.01 1.24
C SER A 331 -27.66 -0.46 0.29
N VAL A 332 -26.43 -0.43 0.79
CA VAL A 332 -25.27 -1.01 0.10
C VAL A 332 -25.37 -2.53 0.12
N VAL A 333 -25.15 -3.19 -1.01
CA VAL A 333 -25.20 -4.65 -1.15
C VAL A 333 -23.79 -5.24 -1.32
#